data_d0237c854a95d1a737dcee1dd7a93538
#
_entry.id   d0237c854a95d1a737dcee1dd7a93538
#
_cell.length_a   1.000
_cell.length_b   1.000
_cell.length_c   1.000
_cell.angle_alpha   90.00
_cell.angle_beta   90.00
_cell.angle_gamma   90.00
#
_symmetry.space_group_name_H-M   'P 1'
#
loop_
_entity.id
_entity.type
_entity.pdbx_description
1 polymer ?
#
loop_
_entity_poly.entity_id
_entity_poly.type
_entity_poly.pdbx_seq_one_letter_code
_entity_poly.pdbx_strand_id
1 'polypeptide(L)'
;MKPQSDIPILRVTDGEVVSGSPPAKIVLSSAGTSWPNVLVEQHRIPSFEWNDVEYIQHVVGVNLGRPTTTEVRNRGRFRRIYHKTGSISLFPSHEPLFGRMKKEKIGPVDALFVALDPVFVRQSAAALEVYPDRVELVGQQGRSDPTLRHITMALHAGLRDGRADDSIYGESLSLALAVHLLRKYAGISTGLQCLRGGLSREKLMLAIEYIQDQLESGLTVSGIARTVNLSPYHFARLFKRSTGKSPYRYVIQARAKRAKELLKSDKFSIIEIAHRLGFADQSHLTRQLKDVFGVTPKMLQAR
;
A
#
# COMPACT_ATOMS: atom_id res chain seq x y z
N MET A 1 -21.39 -23.33 -9.05
CA MET A 1 -20.92 -21.99 -8.63
C MET A 1 -19.57 -21.76 -9.24
N LYS A 2 -19.33 -20.59 -9.91
CA LYS A 2 -17.97 -20.28 -10.37
C LYS A 2 -17.13 -19.99 -9.13
N PRO A 3 -15.89 -20.51 -9.02
CA PRO A 3 -15.03 -20.19 -7.89
C PRO A 3 -14.80 -18.67 -7.87
N GLN A 4 -15.09 -18.07 -6.73
CA GLN A 4 -14.92 -16.65 -6.46
C GLN A 4 -13.55 -16.46 -5.81
N SER A 5 -12.86 -15.35 -6.08
CA SER A 5 -11.54 -15.09 -5.49
C SER A 5 -11.62 -15.02 -3.97
N ASP A 6 -10.67 -15.64 -3.29
CA ASP A 6 -10.52 -15.57 -1.84
C ASP A 6 -9.64 -14.39 -1.39
N ILE A 7 -9.08 -13.61 -2.35
CA ILE A 7 -8.37 -12.36 -2.03
C ILE A 7 -9.42 -11.28 -1.69
N PRO A 8 -9.52 -10.84 -0.43
CA PRO A 8 -10.59 -9.98 0.02
C PRO A 8 -10.37 -8.54 -0.46
N ILE A 9 -11.42 -7.95 -1.01
CA ILE A 9 -11.48 -6.55 -1.43
C ILE A 9 -12.56 -5.85 -0.61
N LEU A 10 -12.23 -4.67 -0.09
CA LEU A 10 -13.16 -3.79 0.58
C LEU A 10 -13.65 -2.73 -0.41
N ARG A 11 -14.97 -2.56 -0.52
CA ARG A 11 -15.55 -1.41 -1.21
C ARG A 11 -15.53 -0.22 -0.26
N VAL A 12 -14.83 0.85 -0.64
CA VAL A 12 -14.61 2.01 0.25
C VAL A 12 -15.89 2.78 0.50
N THR A 13 -16.84 2.77 -0.43
CA THR A 13 -18.12 3.52 -0.33
C THR A 13 -19.06 3.01 0.75
N ASP A 14 -19.14 1.71 1.00
CA ASP A 14 -20.10 1.08 1.92
C ASP A 14 -19.44 0.17 2.97
N GLY A 15 -18.13 -0.04 2.90
CA GLY A 15 -17.39 -0.90 3.84
C GLY A 15 -17.68 -2.39 3.67
N GLU A 16 -18.37 -2.77 2.62
CA GLU A 16 -18.68 -4.16 2.34
C GLU A 16 -17.42 -4.90 1.85
N VAL A 17 -17.12 -6.03 2.46
CA VAL A 17 -16.08 -6.93 1.95
C VAL A 17 -16.66 -7.66 0.76
N VAL A 18 -16.19 -7.30 -0.42
CA VAL A 18 -16.57 -7.95 -1.66
C VAL A 18 -15.56 -9.06 -1.91
N SER A 19 -16.01 -10.30 -1.88
CA SER A 19 -15.16 -11.40 -2.28
C SER A 19 -14.91 -11.31 -3.78
N GLY A 20 -13.66 -11.20 -4.15
CA GLY A 20 -13.23 -11.28 -5.53
C GLY A 20 -12.80 -9.95 -6.14
N SER A 21 -11.58 -9.96 -6.62
CA SER A 21 -11.11 -9.14 -7.72
C SER A 21 -12.18 -9.12 -8.83
N PRO A 22 -12.14 -8.12 -9.76
CA PRO A 22 -13.11 -7.98 -10.84
C PRO A 22 -13.46 -9.33 -11.46
N PRO A 23 -14.53 -9.44 -12.25
CA PRO A 23 -15.08 -10.72 -12.72
C PRO A 23 -14.03 -11.53 -13.47
N ALA A 24 -13.15 -12.16 -12.73
CA ALA A 24 -12.05 -12.96 -13.23
C ALA A 24 -12.38 -14.44 -13.05
N LYS A 25 -11.95 -15.27 -13.99
CA LYS A 25 -11.96 -16.71 -13.80
C LYS A 25 -10.70 -17.11 -13.03
N ILE A 26 -10.87 -17.70 -11.84
CA ILE A 26 -9.75 -18.28 -11.11
C ILE A 26 -9.33 -19.55 -11.86
N VAL A 27 -8.05 -19.62 -12.18
CA VAL A 27 -7.41 -20.75 -12.87
C VAL A 27 -6.75 -21.67 -11.86
N LEU A 28 -6.16 -21.10 -10.80
CA LEU A 28 -5.44 -21.78 -9.75
C LEU A 28 -5.54 -20.98 -8.46
N SER A 29 -5.71 -21.63 -7.31
CA SER A 29 -5.75 -20.98 -6.00
C SER A 29 -5.07 -21.83 -4.94
N SER A 30 -4.38 -21.19 -3.99
CA SER A 30 -3.86 -21.81 -2.78
C SER A 30 -4.84 -21.73 -1.59
N ALA A 31 -6.07 -21.32 -1.81
CA ALA A 31 -7.08 -21.31 -0.77
C ALA A 31 -7.29 -22.73 -0.20
N GLY A 32 -7.30 -22.83 1.15
CA GLY A 32 -7.44 -24.11 1.83
C GLY A 32 -6.18 -24.99 1.86
N THR A 33 -5.04 -24.48 1.40
CA THR A 33 -3.74 -25.14 1.53
C THR A 33 -3.07 -24.87 2.87
N SER A 34 -1.96 -25.57 3.15
CA SER A 34 -1.17 -25.39 4.37
C SER A 34 -0.23 -24.17 4.35
N TRP A 35 -0.29 -23.30 3.33
CA TRP A 35 0.58 -22.13 3.24
C TRP A 35 0.09 -21.00 4.14
N PRO A 36 0.79 -20.69 5.26
CA PRO A 36 0.39 -19.61 6.14
C PRO A 36 0.74 -18.25 5.55
N ASN A 37 -0.02 -17.23 5.91
CA ASN A 37 0.26 -15.82 5.65
C ASN A 37 0.29 -15.39 4.19
N VAL A 38 0.07 -16.31 3.23
CA VAL A 38 0.08 -16.03 1.80
C VAL A 38 -1.08 -16.72 1.09
N LEU A 39 -1.73 -16.01 0.21
CA LEU A 39 -2.72 -16.55 -0.71
C LEU A 39 -2.24 -16.28 -2.14
N VAL A 40 -2.18 -17.32 -2.95
CA VAL A 40 -1.71 -17.28 -4.34
C VAL A 40 -2.84 -17.65 -5.27
N GLU A 41 -3.18 -16.78 -6.20
CA GLU A 41 -4.24 -17.01 -7.18
C GLU A 41 -3.81 -16.63 -8.59
N GLN A 42 -4.03 -17.52 -9.55
CA GLN A 42 -3.93 -17.19 -10.96
C GLN A 42 -5.31 -16.85 -11.51
N HIS A 43 -5.44 -15.68 -12.07
CA HIS A 43 -6.68 -15.18 -12.65
C HIS A 43 -6.58 -15.03 -14.14
N ARG A 44 -7.70 -15.29 -14.83
CA ARG A 44 -7.94 -14.91 -16.22
C ARG A 44 -8.93 -13.75 -16.23
N ILE A 45 -8.43 -12.57 -16.52
CA ILE A 45 -9.10 -11.30 -16.31
C ILE A 45 -9.65 -10.75 -17.61
N PRO A 46 -11.00 -10.55 -17.74
CA PRO A 46 -11.59 -9.81 -18.83
C PRO A 46 -11.34 -8.30 -18.67
N SER A 47 -11.89 -7.49 -19.57
CA SER A 47 -11.95 -6.04 -19.34
C SER A 47 -12.81 -5.72 -18.12
N PHE A 48 -12.37 -4.78 -17.27
CA PHE A 48 -13.11 -4.37 -16.08
C PHE A 48 -12.76 -2.94 -15.66
N GLU A 49 -13.60 -2.40 -14.80
CA GLU A 49 -13.37 -1.15 -14.09
C GLU A 49 -13.41 -1.41 -12.58
N TRP A 50 -12.49 -0.77 -11.85
CA TRP A 50 -12.51 -0.76 -10.40
C TRP A 50 -12.64 0.68 -9.91
N ASN A 51 -13.66 0.90 -9.11
CA ASN A 51 -13.94 2.19 -8.53
C ASN A 51 -14.04 2.03 -7.03
N ASP A 52 -13.24 2.81 -6.31
CA ASP A 52 -13.31 2.93 -4.86
C ASP A 52 -13.24 1.58 -4.12
N VAL A 53 -12.24 0.77 -4.49
CA VAL A 53 -11.95 -0.50 -3.84
C VAL A 53 -10.55 -0.47 -3.23
N GLU A 54 -10.34 -1.22 -2.17
CA GLU A 54 -9.03 -1.43 -1.55
C GLU A 54 -8.82 -2.91 -1.22
N TYR A 55 -7.59 -3.39 -1.34
CA TYR A 55 -7.25 -4.70 -0.81
C TYR A 55 -7.10 -4.64 0.71
N ILE A 56 -7.62 -5.64 1.43
CA ILE A 56 -7.39 -5.79 2.87
C ILE A 56 -5.97 -6.30 3.14
N GLN A 57 -5.44 -7.08 2.21
CA GLN A 57 -4.07 -7.62 2.25
C GLN A 57 -3.12 -6.82 1.35
N HIS A 58 -1.82 -6.97 1.55
CA HIS A 58 -0.84 -6.48 0.57
C HIS A 58 -0.82 -7.42 -0.62
N VAL A 59 -1.07 -6.91 -1.82
CA VAL A 59 -1.19 -7.75 -3.02
C VAL A 59 -0.10 -7.43 -4.02
N VAL A 60 0.59 -8.45 -4.48
CA VAL A 60 1.54 -8.39 -5.60
C VAL A 60 0.88 -9.03 -6.82
N GLY A 61 0.68 -8.24 -7.87
CA GLY A 61 0.21 -8.72 -9.17
C GLY A 61 1.36 -8.91 -10.15
N VAL A 62 1.37 -10.02 -10.87
CA VAL A 62 2.31 -10.30 -11.96
C VAL A 62 1.54 -10.53 -13.25
N ASN A 63 1.85 -9.80 -14.32
CA ASN A 63 1.27 -10.06 -15.62
C ASN A 63 1.90 -11.32 -16.23
N LEU A 64 1.14 -12.42 -16.30
CA LEU A 64 1.59 -13.68 -16.91
C LEU A 64 1.31 -13.72 -18.41
N GLY A 65 0.36 -12.92 -18.85
CA GLY A 65 -0.13 -12.90 -20.24
C GLY A 65 0.62 -11.93 -21.12
N ARG A 66 -0.04 -11.58 -22.21
CA ARG A 66 0.42 -10.54 -23.15
C ARG A 66 0.51 -9.17 -22.49
N PRO A 67 1.30 -8.26 -23.07
CA PRO A 67 1.32 -6.88 -22.61
C PRO A 67 -0.07 -6.24 -22.67
N THR A 68 -0.39 -5.45 -21.64
CA THR A 68 -1.68 -4.76 -21.55
C THR A 68 -1.51 -3.35 -20.96
N THR A 69 -2.54 -2.53 -21.06
CA THR A 69 -2.55 -1.17 -20.53
C THR A 69 -3.73 -0.99 -19.59
N THR A 70 -3.45 -0.45 -18.41
CA THR A 70 -4.48 0.02 -17.47
C THR A 70 -4.48 1.54 -17.41
N GLU A 71 -5.64 2.13 -17.13
CA GLU A 71 -5.78 3.54 -16.81
C GLU A 71 -6.09 3.66 -15.33
N VAL A 72 -5.19 4.26 -14.56
CA VAL A 72 -5.32 4.43 -13.11
C VAL A 72 -5.55 5.90 -12.80
N ARG A 73 -6.54 6.18 -11.95
CA ARG A 73 -6.88 7.53 -11.53
C ARG A 73 -5.99 7.94 -10.35
N ASN A 74 -5.20 8.97 -10.54
CA ASN A 74 -4.41 9.60 -9.48
C ASN A 74 -4.71 11.09 -9.46
N ARG A 75 -5.18 11.62 -8.32
CA ARG A 75 -5.53 13.04 -8.14
C ARG A 75 -6.48 13.58 -9.21
N GLY A 76 -7.52 12.82 -9.53
CA GLY A 76 -8.53 13.23 -10.51
C GLY A 76 -8.15 13.05 -11.98
N ARG A 77 -6.89 12.69 -12.30
CA ARG A 77 -6.41 12.47 -13.67
C ARG A 77 -6.13 11.00 -13.92
N PHE A 78 -6.52 10.49 -15.08
CA PHE A 78 -6.15 9.15 -15.52
C PHE A 78 -4.72 9.14 -16.05
N ARG A 79 -3.92 8.19 -15.56
CA ARG A 79 -2.59 7.88 -16.07
C ARG A 79 -2.59 6.48 -16.67
N ARG A 80 -2.06 6.34 -17.87
CA ARG A 80 -1.86 5.04 -18.51
C ARG A 80 -0.63 4.37 -17.93
N ILE A 81 -0.78 3.10 -17.60
CA ILE A 81 0.29 2.24 -17.11
C ILE A 81 0.38 1.04 -18.06
N TYR A 82 1.55 0.86 -18.62
CA TYR A 82 1.83 -0.26 -19.50
C TYR A 82 2.42 -1.43 -18.71
N HIS A 83 1.79 -2.58 -18.81
CA HIS A 83 2.19 -3.81 -18.15
C HIS A 83 2.78 -4.78 -19.16
N LYS A 84 4.10 -4.91 -19.18
CA LYS A 84 4.78 -5.94 -19.95
C LYS A 84 4.53 -7.32 -19.37
N THR A 85 4.67 -8.37 -20.16
CA THR A 85 4.72 -9.75 -19.63
C THR A 85 5.81 -9.84 -18.56
N GLY A 86 5.49 -10.40 -17.40
CA GLY A 86 6.38 -10.49 -16.24
C GLY A 86 6.58 -9.18 -15.46
N SER A 87 5.91 -8.07 -15.81
CA SER A 87 5.91 -6.88 -14.97
C SER A 87 5.09 -7.12 -13.71
N ILE A 88 5.49 -6.43 -12.63
CA ILE A 88 4.84 -6.51 -11.33
C ILE A 88 4.05 -5.25 -11.01
N SER A 89 3.03 -5.40 -10.17
CA SER A 89 2.31 -4.31 -9.53
C SER A 89 2.16 -4.64 -8.05
N LEU A 90 2.46 -3.67 -7.18
CA LEU A 90 2.26 -3.78 -5.74
C LEU A 90 1.09 -2.89 -5.35
N PHE A 91 0.13 -3.49 -4.69
CA PHE A 91 -1.06 -2.86 -4.11
C PHE A 91 -0.98 -3.01 -2.58
N PRO A 92 -0.57 -1.98 -1.86
CA PRO A 92 -0.59 -1.99 -0.41
C PRO A 92 -2.01 -2.17 0.15
N SER A 93 -2.13 -2.81 1.32
CA SER A 93 -3.41 -2.91 2.01
C SER A 93 -3.97 -1.52 2.32
N HIS A 94 -5.29 -1.38 2.22
CA HIS A 94 -6.00 -0.14 2.51
C HIS A 94 -5.57 1.09 1.67
N GLU A 95 -4.95 0.86 0.51
CA GLU A 95 -4.71 1.92 -0.47
C GLU A 95 -5.87 1.92 -1.49
N PRO A 96 -6.66 3.02 -1.58
CA PRO A 96 -7.78 3.10 -2.52
C PRO A 96 -7.33 2.99 -3.97
N LEU A 97 -8.01 2.16 -4.72
CA LEU A 97 -7.74 1.90 -6.13
C LEU A 97 -8.88 2.43 -7.00
N PHE A 98 -8.48 3.20 -7.99
CA PHE A 98 -9.38 3.71 -9.02
C PHE A 98 -8.75 3.45 -10.38
N GLY A 99 -9.46 2.76 -11.24
CA GLY A 99 -8.91 2.51 -12.57
C GLY A 99 -9.78 1.65 -13.45
N ARG A 100 -9.28 1.39 -14.64
CA ARG A 100 -9.93 0.51 -15.61
C ARG A 100 -8.94 -0.16 -16.53
N MET A 101 -9.28 -1.36 -16.94
CA MET A 101 -8.67 -2.05 -18.05
C MET A 101 -9.68 -2.13 -19.19
N LYS A 102 -9.43 -1.39 -20.27
CA LYS A 102 -10.33 -1.37 -21.42
C LYS A 102 -10.40 -2.75 -22.09
N LYS A 103 -11.56 -3.05 -22.66
CA LYS A 103 -11.72 -4.25 -23.45
C LYS A 103 -10.77 -4.20 -24.65
N GLU A 104 -9.79 -5.06 -24.63
CA GLU A 104 -8.92 -5.23 -25.78
C GLU A 104 -9.51 -6.24 -26.75
N LYS A 105 -9.27 -6.03 -28.07
CA LYS A 105 -9.81 -6.90 -29.13
C LYS A 105 -9.34 -8.36 -29.04
N ILE A 106 -8.30 -8.65 -28.24
CA ILE A 106 -7.57 -9.92 -28.22
C ILE A 106 -7.95 -10.83 -27.01
N GLY A 107 -8.97 -10.50 -26.23
CA GLY A 107 -9.46 -11.35 -25.16
C GLY A 107 -8.83 -11.12 -23.76
N PRO A 108 -9.06 -12.00 -22.78
CA PRO A 108 -8.65 -11.83 -21.39
C PRO A 108 -7.14 -11.90 -21.19
N VAL A 109 -6.67 -11.38 -20.05
CA VAL A 109 -5.27 -11.37 -19.65
C VAL A 109 -5.08 -12.32 -18.46
N ASP A 110 -4.05 -13.15 -18.49
CA ASP A 110 -3.68 -13.98 -17.37
C ASP A 110 -2.76 -13.19 -16.41
N ALA A 111 -3.10 -13.19 -15.12
CA ALA A 111 -2.31 -12.56 -14.08
C ALA A 111 -2.21 -13.45 -12.84
N LEU A 112 -1.09 -13.38 -12.16
CA LEU A 112 -0.87 -13.99 -10.85
C LEU A 112 -1.04 -12.92 -9.78
N PHE A 113 -1.81 -13.21 -8.75
CA PHE A 113 -1.93 -12.39 -7.56
C PHE A 113 -1.41 -13.16 -6.35
N VAL A 114 -0.56 -12.52 -5.57
CA VAL A 114 -0.02 -13.04 -4.32
C VAL A 114 -0.37 -12.06 -3.23
N ALA A 115 -1.27 -12.46 -2.35
CA ALA A 115 -1.71 -11.66 -1.23
C ALA A 115 -0.98 -12.08 0.05
N LEU A 116 -0.49 -11.11 0.81
CA LEU A 116 0.22 -11.27 2.08
C LEU A 116 -0.55 -10.61 3.21
N ASP A 117 -0.64 -11.29 4.35
CA ASP A 117 -1.22 -10.73 5.56
C ASP A 117 -0.39 -9.51 6.04
N PRO A 118 -1.01 -8.34 6.24
CA PRO A 118 -0.33 -7.15 6.77
C PRO A 118 0.27 -7.35 8.16
N VAL A 119 -0.32 -8.21 8.99
CA VAL A 119 0.21 -8.54 10.33
C VAL A 119 1.53 -9.28 10.19
N PHE A 120 1.58 -10.27 9.31
CA PHE A 120 2.80 -11.03 9.01
C PHE A 120 3.91 -10.13 8.46
N VAL A 121 3.59 -9.21 7.55
CA VAL A 121 4.57 -8.25 7.00
C VAL A 121 5.11 -7.33 8.11
N ARG A 122 4.26 -6.85 9.05
CA ARG A 122 4.70 -6.07 10.20
C ARG A 122 5.56 -6.87 11.17
N GLN A 123 5.22 -8.12 11.44
CA GLN A 123 6.05 -9.01 12.28
C GLN A 123 7.42 -9.26 11.65
N SER A 124 7.46 -9.47 10.33
CA SER A 124 8.72 -9.60 9.58
C SER A 124 9.56 -8.32 9.64
N ALA A 125 8.94 -7.14 9.74
CA ALA A 125 9.64 -5.88 9.92
C ALA A 125 10.35 -5.81 11.28
N ALA A 126 9.73 -6.31 12.35
CA ALA A 126 10.34 -6.36 13.67
C ALA A 126 11.63 -7.20 13.66
N ALA A 127 11.65 -8.32 12.96
CA ALA A 127 12.83 -9.16 12.80
C ALA A 127 13.98 -8.49 12.00
N LEU A 128 13.66 -7.43 11.24
CA LEU A 128 14.62 -6.60 10.50
C LEU A 128 15.03 -5.33 11.26
N GLU A 129 14.67 -5.23 12.56
CA GLU A 129 14.88 -4.03 13.38
C GLU A 129 14.22 -2.77 12.79
N VAL A 130 13.15 -2.97 12.03
CA VAL A 130 12.29 -1.90 11.52
C VAL A 130 11.09 -1.78 12.42
N TYR A 131 10.72 -0.56 12.83
CA TYR A 131 9.53 -0.35 13.66
C TYR A 131 8.26 -0.79 12.92
N PRO A 132 7.55 -1.83 13.39
CA PRO A 132 6.42 -2.44 12.67
C PRO A 132 5.29 -1.44 12.37
N ASP A 133 5.01 -0.53 13.30
CA ASP A 133 3.92 0.45 13.18
C ASP A 133 4.22 1.57 12.17
N ARG A 134 5.44 1.62 11.65
CA ARG A 134 5.89 2.65 10.70
C ARG A 134 6.11 2.10 9.29
N VAL A 135 5.81 0.83 9.08
CA VAL A 135 5.92 0.20 7.77
C VAL A 135 4.74 0.60 6.90
N GLU A 136 5.00 1.38 5.90
CA GLU A 136 4.07 1.67 4.81
C GLU A 136 4.69 1.20 3.51
N LEU A 137 4.06 0.23 2.87
CA LEU A 137 4.47 -0.13 1.51
C LEU A 137 3.98 0.95 0.54
N VAL A 138 4.81 1.28 -0.44
CA VAL A 138 4.48 2.24 -1.49
C VAL A 138 4.03 1.50 -2.73
N GLY A 139 2.78 1.72 -3.14
CA GLY A 139 2.21 1.12 -4.33
C GLY A 139 3.02 1.45 -5.59
N GLN A 140 3.24 0.44 -6.41
CA GLN A 140 3.93 0.54 -7.70
C GLN A 140 3.19 -0.28 -8.74
N GLN A 141 3.12 0.20 -9.98
CA GLN A 141 2.44 -0.56 -11.02
C GLN A 141 3.25 -0.60 -12.32
N GLY A 142 3.18 -1.74 -13.01
CA GLY A 142 3.84 -1.96 -14.31
C GLY A 142 5.38 -1.89 -14.24
N ARG A 143 5.98 -2.24 -13.10
CA ARG A 143 7.43 -2.17 -12.89
C ARG A 143 8.13 -3.49 -13.17
N SER A 144 9.42 -3.39 -13.47
CA SER A 144 10.30 -4.56 -13.52
C SER A 144 10.97 -4.76 -12.16
N ASP A 145 10.75 -5.91 -11.56
CA ASP A 145 11.47 -6.38 -10.37
C ASP A 145 11.74 -7.88 -10.53
N PRO A 146 12.92 -8.25 -10.99
CA PRO A 146 13.26 -9.66 -11.20
C PRO A 146 13.18 -10.49 -9.93
N THR A 147 13.65 -9.99 -8.79
CA THR A 147 13.62 -10.72 -7.51
C THR A 147 12.18 -10.98 -7.08
N LEU A 148 11.33 -9.94 -7.06
CA LEU A 148 9.93 -10.06 -6.69
C LEU A 148 9.20 -11.04 -7.63
N ARG A 149 9.46 -10.94 -8.93
CA ARG A 149 8.92 -11.86 -9.92
C ARG A 149 9.37 -13.31 -9.66
N HIS A 150 10.64 -13.56 -9.37
CA HIS A 150 11.14 -14.92 -9.13
C HIS A 150 10.51 -15.55 -7.89
N ILE A 151 10.36 -14.79 -6.78
CA ILE A 151 9.71 -15.29 -5.57
C ILE A 151 8.24 -15.64 -5.85
N THR A 152 7.50 -14.75 -6.50
CA THR A 152 6.08 -15.00 -6.83
C THR A 152 5.89 -16.16 -7.82
N MET A 153 6.81 -16.31 -8.78
CA MET A 153 6.78 -17.43 -9.70
C MET A 153 7.17 -18.76 -9.04
N ALA A 154 8.05 -18.74 -8.02
CA ALA A 154 8.34 -19.93 -7.22
C ALA A 154 7.11 -20.41 -6.43
N LEU A 155 6.36 -19.49 -5.80
CA LEU A 155 5.08 -19.79 -5.16
C LEU A 155 4.08 -20.40 -6.17
N HIS A 156 3.95 -19.79 -7.34
CA HIS A 156 3.07 -20.27 -8.41
C HIS A 156 3.47 -21.67 -8.89
N ALA A 157 4.77 -21.93 -9.09
CA ALA A 157 5.28 -23.23 -9.49
C ALA A 157 5.00 -24.30 -8.41
N GLY A 158 5.30 -23.98 -7.14
CA GLY A 158 5.02 -24.89 -6.01
C GLY A 158 3.54 -25.27 -5.93
N LEU A 159 2.63 -24.33 -6.18
CA LEU A 159 1.20 -24.62 -6.21
C LEU A 159 0.81 -25.54 -7.37
N ARG A 160 1.38 -25.35 -8.55
CA ARG A 160 1.16 -26.21 -9.73
C ARG A 160 1.72 -27.61 -9.56
N ASP A 161 2.85 -27.74 -8.87
CA ASP A 161 3.58 -28.99 -8.68
C ASP A 161 3.04 -29.80 -7.48
N GLY A 162 1.90 -29.38 -6.89
CA GLY A 162 1.25 -30.09 -5.77
C GLY A 162 1.96 -29.90 -4.42
N ARG A 163 2.82 -28.90 -4.25
CA ARG A 163 3.48 -28.59 -2.97
C ARG A 163 2.62 -27.72 -2.04
N ALA A 164 1.34 -27.67 -2.30
CA ALA A 164 0.40 -26.87 -1.53
C ALA A 164 0.28 -27.32 -0.06
N ASP A 165 0.60 -28.58 0.23
CA ASP A 165 0.61 -29.13 1.58
C ASP A 165 1.97 -28.96 2.30
N ASP A 166 3.00 -28.46 1.61
CA ASP A 166 4.31 -28.16 2.19
C ASP A 166 4.29 -26.76 2.82
N SER A 167 3.97 -26.70 4.10
CA SER A 167 3.89 -25.45 4.86
C SER A 167 5.24 -24.72 4.93
N ILE A 168 6.35 -25.46 5.05
CA ILE A 168 7.70 -24.88 5.13
C ILE A 168 8.07 -24.18 3.83
N TYR A 169 7.69 -24.77 2.69
CA TYR A 169 7.93 -24.16 1.39
C TYR A 169 7.18 -22.82 1.25
N GLY A 170 5.87 -22.83 1.55
CA GLY A 170 5.04 -21.62 1.52
C GLY A 170 5.51 -20.56 2.49
N GLU A 171 5.85 -20.93 3.73
CA GLU A 171 6.32 -20.02 4.77
C GLU A 171 7.65 -19.36 4.39
N SER A 172 8.62 -20.14 3.91
CA SER A 172 9.93 -19.62 3.50
C SER A 172 9.83 -18.60 2.37
N LEU A 173 9.01 -18.88 1.35
CA LEU A 173 8.80 -17.95 0.23
C LEU A 173 7.98 -16.75 0.64
N SER A 174 7.00 -16.88 1.55
CA SER A 174 6.24 -15.77 2.11
C SER A 174 7.14 -14.82 2.88
N LEU A 175 8.06 -15.36 3.70
CA LEU A 175 9.03 -14.57 4.43
C LEU A 175 10.01 -13.85 3.48
N ALA A 176 10.52 -14.55 2.48
CA ALA A 176 11.38 -13.94 1.47
C ALA A 176 10.67 -12.80 0.73
N LEU A 177 9.37 -12.98 0.41
CA LEU A 177 8.54 -11.97 -0.21
C LEU A 177 8.33 -10.77 0.72
N ALA A 178 7.95 -10.99 1.97
CA ALA A 178 7.77 -9.93 2.98
C ALA A 178 9.06 -9.11 3.18
N VAL A 179 10.20 -9.79 3.35
CA VAL A 179 11.53 -9.14 3.50
C VAL A 179 11.87 -8.31 2.27
N HIS A 180 11.62 -8.82 1.07
CA HIS A 180 11.89 -8.06 -0.16
C HIS A 180 10.99 -6.83 -0.29
N LEU A 181 9.69 -6.97 0.03
CA LEU A 181 8.76 -5.83 0.05
C LEU A 181 9.19 -4.76 1.05
N LEU A 182 9.57 -5.16 2.26
CA LEU A 182 10.05 -4.26 3.30
C LEU A 182 11.33 -3.52 2.89
N ARG A 183 12.27 -4.21 2.28
CA ARG A 183 13.56 -3.61 1.85
C ARG A 183 13.42 -2.65 0.68
N LYS A 184 12.52 -2.93 -0.25
CA LYS A 184 12.46 -2.21 -1.52
C LYS A 184 11.29 -1.24 -1.62
N TYR A 185 10.16 -1.57 -1.00
CA TYR A 185 8.91 -0.86 -1.16
C TYR A 185 8.36 -0.24 0.12
N ALA A 186 9.01 -0.43 1.27
CA ALA A 186 8.63 0.31 2.46
C ALA A 186 8.90 1.81 2.25
N GLY A 187 7.89 2.62 2.53
CA GLY A 187 7.95 4.08 2.38
C GLY A 187 8.89 4.76 3.38
N ILE A 188 9.17 4.10 4.49
CA ILE A 188 10.28 4.42 5.36
C ILE A 188 11.49 3.69 4.78
N SER A 189 12.45 4.43 4.26
CA SER A 189 13.72 3.88 3.82
C SER A 189 14.31 3.01 4.92
N THR A 190 14.09 1.70 4.83
CA THR A 190 14.88 0.76 5.63
C THR A 190 16.32 0.97 5.19
N GLY A 191 17.08 1.74 5.93
CA GLY A 191 18.45 2.21 5.81
C GLY A 191 19.47 1.61 4.83
N LEU A 192 19.03 0.87 3.82
CA LEU A 192 19.88 0.24 2.80
C LEU A 192 19.98 1.03 1.50
N GLN A 193 19.13 2.06 1.32
CA GLN A 193 19.32 3.07 0.27
C GLN A 193 19.29 4.46 0.90
N CYS A 194 20.35 4.82 1.59
CA CYS A 194 20.73 6.23 1.66
C CYS A 194 20.90 6.70 0.21
N LEU A 195 19.84 7.30 -0.37
CA LEU A 195 20.00 8.10 -1.57
C LEU A 195 21.14 9.05 -1.27
N ARG A 196 22.26 8.94 -2.01
CA ARG A 196 23.44 9.79 -1.84
C ARG A 196 22.96 11.25 -1.70
N GLY A 197 23.04 11.82 -0.47
CA GLY A 197 22.71 13.21 -0.16
C GLY A 197 21.37 13.48 0.53
N GLY A 198 20.65 12.49 1.12
CA GLY A 198 19.51 12.68 2.03
C GLY A 198 19.93 12.82 3.51
N LEU A 199 18.95 12.78 4.45
CA LEU A 199 19.19 12.63 5.88
C LEU A 199 19.84 11.26 6.16
N SER A 200 20.73 11.19 7.16
CA SER A 200 21.15 9.89 7.68
C SER A 200 19.93 9.14 8.26
N ARG A 201 20.04 7.80 8.32
CA ARG A 201 18.98 6.95 8.88
C ARG A 201 18.52 7.42 10.24
N GLU A 202 19.45 7.66 11.16
CA GLU A 202 19.16 8.12 12.52
C GLU A 202 18.41 9.45 12.53
N LYS A 203 18.87 10.43 11.76
CA LYS A 203 18.21 11.73 11.67
C LYS A 203 16.83 11.64 11.05
N LEU A 204 16.63 10.79 10.03
CA LEU A 204 15.32 10.58 9.43
C LEU A 204 14.36 9.92 10.43
N MET A 205 14.83 8.92 11.17
CA MET A 205 14.04 8.23 12.19
C MET A 205 13.63 9.19 13.31
N LEU A 206 14.58 9.95 13.89
CA LEU A 206 14.29 10.96 14.91
C LEU A 206 13.27 12.00 14.42
N ALA A 207 13.40 12.44 13.18
CA ALA A 207 12.44 13.40 12.60
C ALA A 207 11.04 12.80 12.46
N ILE A 208 10.92 11.57 12.01
CA ILE A 208 9.63 10.87 11.86
C ILE A 208 9.00 10.61 13.23
N GLU A 209 9.79 10.19 14.21
CA GLU A 209 9.37 9.96 15.58
C GLU A 209 8.79 11.23 16.19
N TYR A 210 9.53 12.30 16.12
CA TYR A 210 9.07 13.59 16.59
C TYR A 210 7.78 14.05 15.90
N ILE A 211 7.65 13.80 14.58
CA ILE A 211 6.42 14.10 13.84
C ILE A 211 5.24 13.29 14.41
N GLN A 212 5.40 12.01 14.65
CA GLN A 212 4.32 11.14 15.15
C GLN A 212 3.89 11.54 16.56
N ASP A 213 4.86 11.81 17.45
CA ASP A 213 4.59 12.18 18.83
C ASP A 213 3.93 13.55 18.96
N GLN A 214 4.20 14.46 18.02
CA GLN A 214 3.73 15.85 18.06
C GLN A 214 2.60 16.15 17.06
N LEU A 215 1.94 15.14 16.49
CA LEU A 215 0.87 15.34 15.50
C LEU A 215 -0.28 16.21 16.01
N GLU A 216 -0.60 16.07 17.31
CA GLU A 216 -1.70 16.75 18.00
C GLU A 216 -1.23 18.05 18.71
N SER A 217 0.04 18.40 18.69
CA SER A 217 0.62 19.52 19.45
C SER A 217 1.50 20.40 18.56
N GLY A 218 0.98 21.48 18.03
CA GLY A 218 1.73 22.63 17.48
C GLY A 218 2.98 22.33 16.64
N LEU A 219 2.99 21.26 15.86
CA LEU A 219 4.15 20.77 15.09
C LEU A 219 4.61 21.81 14.06
N THR A 220 5.89 22.21 14.12
CA THR A 220 6.51 23.12 13.15
C THR A 220 7.70 22.47 12.47
N VAL A 221 7.99 22.89 11.22
CA VAL A 221 9.19 22.42 10.49
C VAL A 221 10.47 22.77 11.24
N SER A 222 10.49 23.92 11.91
CA SER A 222 11.62 24.34 12.75
C SER A 222 11.81 23.45 13.98
N GLY A 223 10.73 22.98 14.60
CA GLY A 223 10.77 21.99 15.67
C GLY A 223 11.39 20.68 15.22
N ILE A 224 10.89 20.15 14.10
CA ILE A 224 11.44 18.89 13.54
C ILE A 224 12.93 19.05 13.16
N ALA A 225 13.30 20.16 12.51
CA ALA A 225 14.68 20.39 12.11
C ALA A 225 15.64 20.47 13.30
N ARG A 226 15.18 21.01 14.43
CA ARG A 226 15.95 21.13 15.68
C ARG A 226 16.28 19.77 16.27
N THR A 227 15.36 18.78 16.22
CA THR A 227 15.61 17.42 16.76
C THR A 227 16.74 16.69 16.05
N VAL A 228 17.04 17.08 14.82
CA VAL A 228 18.10 16.47 14.00
C VAL A 228 19.32 17.38 13.80
N ASN A 229 19.39 18.50 14.57
CA ASN A 229 20.48 19.49 14.51
C ASN A 229 20.72 20.03 13.08
N LEU A 230 19.66 20.48 12.41
CA LEU A 230 19.71 21.09 11.09
C LEU A 230 18.94 22.39 11.05
N SER A 231 19.32 23.30 10.12
CA SER A 231 18.47 24.45 9.81
C SER A 231 17.17 23.99 9.12
N PRO A 232 16.05 24.72 9.28
CA PRO A 232 14.78 24.34 8.66
C PRO A 232 14.86 24.15 7.14
N TYR A 233 15.61 25.00 6.46
CA TYR A 233 15.82 24.92 5.01
C TYR A 233 16.60 23.65 4.62
N HIS A 234 17.71 23.38 5.31
CA HIS A 234 18.56 22.21 5.05
C HIS A 234 17.79 20.92 5.35
N PHE A 235 17.09 20.89 6.49
CA PHE A 235 16.21 19.78 6.86
C PHE A 235 15.15 19.51 5.77
N ALA A 236 14.40 20.54 5.36
CA ALA A 236 13.32 20.37 4.37
C ALA A 236 13.83 19.80 3.04
N ARG A 237 15.00 20.23 2.58
CA ARG A 237 15.65 19.74 1.37
C ARG A 237 16.08 18.27 1.51
N LEU A 238 16.75 17.94 2.61
CA LEU A 238 17.24 16.57 2.86
C LEU A 238 16.09 15.60 3.14
N PHE A 239 15.09 16.04 3.93
CA PHE A 239 13.89 15.26 4.23
C PHE A 239 13.10 14.93 2.95
N LYS A 240 12.89 15.94 2.07
CA LYS A 240 12.25 15.71 0.77
C LYS A 240 13.05 14.72 -0.08
N ARG A 241 14.36 14.77 -0.01
CA ARG A 241 15.27 13.85 -0.72
C ARG A 241 15.17 12.43 -0.17
N SER A 242 15.02 12.27 1.15
CA SER A 242 14.88 10.97 1.81
C SER A 242 13.49 10.36 1.68
N THR A 243 12.42 11.19 1.72
CA THR A 243 11.02 10.72 1.77
C THR A 243 10.25 10.91 0.47
N GLY A 244 10.82 11.64 -0.50
CA GLY A 244 10.11 12.06 -1.72
C GLY A 244 9.07 13.17 -1.50
N LYS A 245 8.82 13.59 -0.26
CA LYS A 245 7.79 14.56 0.14
C LYS A 245 8.38 15.69 0.96
N SER A 246 7.85 16.93 0.81
CA SER A 246 8.23 17.98 1.75
C SER A 246 7.75 17.66 3.17
N PRO A 247 8.42 18.16 4.23
CA PRO A 247 8.00 17.95 5.62
C PRO A 247 6.54 18.33 5.85
N TYR A 248 6.11 19.47 5.35
CA TYR A 248 4.71 19.90 5.44
C TYR A 248 3.73 18.88 4.84
N ARG A 249 4.04 18.38 3.64
CA ARG A 249 3.17 17.41 2.96
C ARG A 249 3.15 16.05 3.66
N TYR A 250 4.27 15.69 4.27
CA TYR A 250 4.36 14.48 5.08
C TYR A 250 3.49 14.59 6.34
N VAL A 251 3.60 15.72 7.07
CA VAL A 251 2.80 16.00 8.27
C VAL A 251 1.30 16.01 7.94
N ILE A 252 0.89 16.70 6.87
CA ILE A 252 -0.52 16.72 6.45
C ILE A 252 -1.06 15.32 6.18
N GLN A 253 -0.28 14.46 5.52
CA GLN A 253 -0.69 13.07 5.28
C GLN A 253 -0.78 12.24 6.57
N ALA A 254 0.17 12.42 7.50
CA ALA A 254 0.13 11.77 8.80
C ALA A 254 -1.10 12.21 9.63
N ARG A 255 -1.39 13.50 9.64
CA ARG A 255 -2.60 14.06 10.27
C ARG A 255 -3.90 13.54 9.64
N ALA A 256 -3.94 13.45 8.30
CA ALA A 256 -5.11 12.91 7.60
C ALA A 256 -5.36 11.43 7.93
N LYS A 257 -4.30 10.62 8.09
CA LYS A 257 -4.42 9.23 8.57
C LYS A 257 -4.96 9.17 9.99
N ARG A 258 -4.39 9.96 10.90
CA ARG A 258 -4.86 10.03 12.28
C ARG A 258 -6.31 10.51 12.37
N ALA A 259 -6.70 11.48 11.54
CA ALA A 259 -8.09 11.92 11.42
C ALA A 259 -9.03 10.79 10.99
N LYS A 260 -8.64 9.96 10.01
CA LYS A 260 -9.42 8.79 9.57
C LYS A 260 -9.67 7.82 10.74
N GLU A 261 -8.68 7.57 11.59
CA GLU A 261 -8.81 6.71 12.78
C GLU A 261 -9.76 7.30 13.82
N LEU A 262 -9.60 8.61 14.11
CA LEU A 262 -10.45 9.30 15.10
C LEU A 262 -11.92 9.40 14.62
N LEU A 263 -12.15 9.62 13.33
CA LEU A 263 -13.49 9.65 12.74
C LEU A 263 -14.21 8.30 12.85
N LYS A 264 -13.49 7.18 12.72
CA LYS A 264 -14.06 5.84 12.88
C LYS A 264 -14.43 5.51 14.33
N SER A 265 -13.81 6.15 15.32
CA SER A 265 -14.08 5.91 16.74
C SER A 265 -15.36 6.58 17.23
N ASP A 266 -15.94 7.50 16.44
CA ASP A 266 -17.15 8.30 16.71
C ASP A 266 -17.15 9.03 18.10
N LYS A 267 -15.95 9.26 18.65
CA LYS A 267 -15.78 9.90 19.96
C LYS A 267 -15.67 11.42 19.89
N PHE A 268 -15.40 11.96 18.69
CA PHE A 268 -15.10 13.38 18.49
C PHE A 268 -15.85 13.90 17.27
N SER A 269 -16.31 15.13 17.34
CA SER A 269 -16.87 15.84 16.20
C SER A 269 -15.77 16.15 15.14
N ILE A 270 -16.19 16.38 13.91
CA ILE A 270 -15.25 16.72 12.82
C ILE A 270 -14.46 17.98 13.13
N ILE A 271 -15.09 18.95 13.82
CA ILE A 271 -14.48 20.22 14.23
C ILE A 271 -13.40 19.97 15.28
N GLU A 272 -13.71 19.16 16.30
CA GLU A 272 -12.75 18.80 17.35
C GLU A 272 -11.54 18.04 16.77
N ILE A 273 -11.77 17.10 15.84
CA ILE A 273 -10.70 16.38 15.16
C ILE A 273 -9.83 17.34 14.33
N ALA A 274 -10.44 18.29 13.62
CA ALA A 274 -9.70 19.28 12.85
C ALA A 274 -8.79 20.12 13.77
N HIS A 275 -9.34 20.64 14.87
CA HIS A 275 -8.59 21.45 15.83
C HIS A 275 -7.48 20.63 16.52
N ARG A 276 -7.80 19.43 17.01
CA ARG A 276 -6.87 18.54 17.69
C ARG A 276 -5.67 18.16 16.82
N LEU A 277 -5.88 17.96 15.52
CA LEU A 277 -4.82 17.61 14.59
C LEU A 277 -4.18 18.83 13.89
N GLY A 278 -4.49 20.04 14.35
CA GLY A 278 -3.87 21.26 13.86
C GLY A 278 -4.19 21.59 12.39
N PHE A 279 -5.40 21.22 11.93
CA PHE A 279 -5.97 21.81 10.71
C PHE A 279 -6.55 23.19 11.01
N ALA A 280 -6.52 24.08 10.03
CA ALA A 280 -7.03 25.44 10.21
C ALA A 280 -8.52 25.46 10.57
N ASP A 281 -9.29 24.56 9.92
CA ASP A 281 -10.73 24.42 10.11
C ASP A 281 -11.23 23.08 9.57
N GLN A 282 -12.53 22.81 9.73
CA GLN A 282 -13.19 21.61 9.21
C GLN A 282 -13.09 21.49 7.67
N SER A 283 -13.14 22.61 6.96
CA SER A 283 -13.05 22.64 5.50
C SER A 283 -11.66 22.23 5.02
N HIS A 284 -10.62 22.65 5.73
CA HIS A 284 -9.24 22.24 5.49
C HIS A 284 -9.07 20.73 5.70
N LEU A 285 -9.56 20.19 6.82
CA LEU A 285 -9.56 18.73 7.08
C LEU A 285 -10.29 17.97 5.96
N THR A 286 -11.49 18.41 5.60
CA THR A 286 -12.30 17.78 4.55
C THR A 286 -11.57 17.74 3.21
N ARG A 287 -10.94 18.85 2.82
CA ARG A 287 -10.15 18.93 1.59
C ARG A 287 -8.96 17.96 1.63
N GLN A 288 -8.23 17.91 2.76
CA GLN A 288 -7.07 17.03 2.89
C GLN A 288 -7.47 15.55 2.89
N LEU A 289 -8.58 15.16 3.53
CA LEU A 289 -9.11 13.80 3.47
C LEU A 289 -9.53 13.42 2.04
N LYS A 290 -10.17 14.33 1.32
CA LYS A 290 -10.48 14.13 -0.12
C LYS A 290 -9.22 13.97 -0.97
N ASP A 291 -8.19 14.80 -0.72
CA ASP A 291 -6.93 14.76 -1.47
C ASP A 291 -6.13 13.47 -1.19
N VAL A 292 -6.16 12.97 0.04
CA VAL A 292 -5.38 11.80 0.46
C VAL A 292 -6.13 10.49 0.23
N PHE A 293 -7.43 10.45 0.57
CA PHE A 293 -8.22 9.21 0.60
C PHE A 293 -9.40 9.21 -0.36
N GLY A 294 -9.73 10.31 -1.01
CA GLY A 294 -10.88 10.42 -1.92
C GLY A 294 -12.24 10.55 -1.22
N VAL A 295 -12.30 10.54 0.13
CA VAL A 295 -13.53 10.49 0.93
C VAL A 295 -13.72 11.74 1.79
N THR A 296 -14.96 12.02 2.19
CA THR A 296 -15.27 13.10 3.14
C THR A 296 -15.30 12.57 4.58
N PRO A 297 -15.13 13.44 5.60
CA PRO A 297 -15.28 13.06 7.01
C PRO A 297 -16.60 12.35 7.31
N LYS A 298 -17.72 12.87 6.79
CA LYS A 298 -19.05 12.28 6.98
C LYS A 298 -19.16 10.84 6.45
N MET A 299 -18.48 10.53 5.35
CA MET A 299 -18.44 9.17 4.80
C MET A 299 -17.61 8.20 5.67
N LEU A 300 -16.76 8.72 6.53
CA LEU A 300 -15.95 7.92 7.47
C LEU A 300 -16.61 7.72 8.83
N GLN A 301 -17.52 8.64 9.24
CA GLN A 301 -18.32 8.52 10.48
C GLN A 301 -19.56 7.65 10.29
N ALA A 302 -20.11 7.56 9.07
CA ALA A 302 -21.31 6.78 8.76
C ALA A 302 -21.05 5.26 8.68
N ARG A 303 -19.89 4.77 9.18
CA ARG A 303 -19.47 3.36 9.11
C ARG A 303 -19.33 2.74 10.48
#